data_846f07858fab4aeba0b63359b0f50296
#
_entry.id   846f07858fab4aeba0b63359b0f50296
#
_cell.length_a   1.000
_cell.length_b   1.000
_cell.length_c   1.000
_cell.angle_alpha   90.00
_cell.angle_beta   90.00
_cell.angle_gamma   90.00
#
_symmetry.space_group_name_H-M   'P 1'
#
loop_
_entity.id
_entity.type
_entity.pdbx_description
1 polymer ?
#
loop_
_entity_poly.entity_id
_entity_poly.type
_entity_poly.pdbx_seq_one_letter_code
_entity_poly.pdbx_strand_id
1 'polypeptide(L)'
;MRRTVHFTKMQGAGNDYIYVDTQLYDIPDPEKAAIAWSAYHTGIGSDGLVLIGKPHDGRRADYSMRIFNADGSEAMMCGNASRCIGKYLYEKGLTHKDTIRLETLSGVKILKLHIQDGKEVESVTVDMLKPLLQNQEQFVGPSVLAVDERIFEGTYVCMGNPHFVTFV
;
A
#
# COMPACT_ATOMS: atom_id res chain seq x y z
N MET A 1 17.43 -15.39 -19.58
CA MET A 1 16.59 -16.50 -19.04
C MET A 1 15.22 -15.92 -18.64
N ARG A 2 14.11 -16.57 -19.03
CA ARG A 2 12.78 -16.24 -18.48
C ARG A 2 12.73 -16.68 -17.03
N ARG A 3 12.42 -15.77 -16.10
CA ARG A 3 12.21 -16.10 -14.69
C ARG A 3 10.69 -16.16 -14.44
N THR A 4 10.23 -17.19 -13.76
CA THR A 4 8.85 -17.29 -13.31
C THR A 4 8.73 -16.60 -11.96
N VAL A 5 7.76 -15.69 -11.82
CA VAL A 5 7.42 -15.02 -10.57
C VAL A 5 6.00 -15.45 -10.20
N HIS A 6 5.81 -16.00 -9.01
CA HIS A 6 4.48 -16.25 -8.49
C HIS A 6 3.97 -15.01 -7.76
N PHE A 7 2.72 -14.69 -7.97
CA PHE A 7 2.06 -13.57 -7.35
C PHE A 7 0.71 -13.96 -6.77
N THR A 8 0.18 -13.13 -5.91
CA THR A 8 -1.22 -13.21 -5.47
C THR A 8 -1.91 -11.92 -5.86
N LYS A 9 -3.08 -12.01 -6.46
CA LYS A 9 -3.91 -10.83 -6.74
C LYS A 9 -4.96 -10.70 -5.64
N MET A 10 -4.99 -9.54 -4.98
CA MET A 10 -5.93 -9.25 -3.89
C MET A 10 -6.48 -7.84 -4.03
N GLN A 11 -7.66 -7.62 -3.48
CA GLN A 11 -8.30 -6.31 -3.45
C GLN A 11 -8.71 -5.93 -2.03
N GLY A 12 -8.68 -4.63 -1.72
CA GLY A 12 -9.20 -4.04 -0.51
C GLY A 12 -10.06 -2.83 -0.86
N ALA A 13 -11.37 -2.89 -0.59
CA ALA A 13 -12.34 -1.85 -0.93
C ALA A 13 -12.35 -1.49 -2.43
N GLY A 14 -12.21 -2.49 -3.31
CA GLY A 14 -12.21 -2.33 -4.76
C GLY A 14 -10.87 -1.91 -5.36
N ASN A 15 -9.87 -1.57 -4.55
CA ASN A 15 -8.53 -1.23 -4.99
C ASN A 15 -7.67 -2.50 -5.04
N ASP A 16 -7.28 -2.95 -6.24
CA ASP A 16 -6.65 -4.24 -6.47
C ASP A 16 -5.18 -4.14 -6.87
N TYR A 17 -4.37 -5.02 -6.30
CA TYR A 17 -2.93 -5.07 -6.54
C TYR A 17 -2.42 -6.47 -6.80
N ILE A 18 -1.28 -6.54 -7.48
CA ILE A 18 -0.45 -7.73 -7.63
C ILE A 18 0.54 -7.76 -6.47
N TYR A 19 0.51 -8.80 -5.64
CA TYR A 19 1.38 -8.95 -4.47
C TYR A 19 2.48 -9.96 -4.77
N VAL A 20 3.73 -9.57 -4.54
CA VAL A 20 4.93 -10.41 -4.72
C VAL A 20 5.74 -10.43 -3.44
N ASP A 21 6.12 -11.62 -2.99
CA ASP A 21 7.07 -11.81 -1.89
C ASP A 21 8.50 -11.70 -2.41
N THR A 22 9.19 -10.61 -2.06
CA THR A 22 10.57 -10.34 -2.49
C THR A 22 11.61 -11.14 -1.72
N GLN A 23 11.20 -11.91 -0.72
CA GLN A 23 12.08 -12.91 -0.10
C GLN A 23 12.26 -14.13 -1.01
N LEU A 24 11.31 -14.36 -1.92
CA LEU A 24 11.32 -15.47 -2.88
C LEU A 24 11.72 -15.02 -4.29
N TYR A 25 11.33 -13.80 -4.68
CA TYR A 25 11.48 -13.30 -6.04
C TYR A 25 12.11 -11.91 -6.06
N ASP A 26 13.25 -11.80 -6.72
CA ASP A 26 13.89 -10.51 -6.98
C ASP A 26 13.21 -9.81 -8.16
N ILE A 27 12.77 -8.56 -7.96
CA ILE A 27 12.17 -7.68 -8.96
C ILE A 27 13.11 -6.47 -9.17
N PRO A 28 14.06 -6.57 -10.11
CA PRO A 28 15.12 -5.56 -10.25
C PRO A 28 14.61 -4.18 -10.66
N ASP A 29 13.50 -4.13 -11.40
CA ASP A 29 12.91 -2.89 -11.89
C ASP A 29 11.40 -2.92 -11.58
N PRO A 30 11.01 -2.60 -10.34
CA PRO A 30 9.62 -2.70 -9.92
C PRO A 30 8.71 -1.68 -10.60
N GLU A 31 9.22 -0.51 -11.00
CA GLU A 31 8.48 0.52 -11.71
C GLU A 31 8.01 0.00 -13.09
N LYS A 32 8.95 -0.55 -13.88
CA LYS A 32 8.60 -1.17 -15.16
C LYS A 32 7.73 -2.41 -15.01
N ALA A 33 7.97 -3.22 -13.97
CA ALA A 33 7.14 -4.37 -13.68
C ALA A 33 5.69 -3.94 -13.36
N ALA A 34 5.51 -2.89 -12.56
CA ALA A 34 4.20 -2.33 -12.24
C ALA A 34 3.46 -1.88 -13.51
N ILE A 35 4.10 -1.11 -14.39
CA ILE A 35 3.51 -0.65 -15.65
C ILE A 35 3.09 -1.85 -16.52
N ALA A 36 4.02 -2.81 -16.72
CA ALA A 36 3.77 -3.92 -17.64
C ALA A 36 2.71 -4.91 -17.11
N TRP A 37 2.75 -5.21 -15.80
CA TRP A 37 1.85 -6.20 -15.21
C TRP A 37 0.47 -5.63 -14.91
N SER A 38 0.39 -4.33 -14.58
CA SER A 38 -0.90 -3.69 -14.29
C SER A 38 -1.71 -3.36 -15.55
N ALA A 39 -1.10 -3.41 -16.73
CA ALA A 39 -1.81 -3.14 -17.97
C ALA A 39 -3.00 -4.10 -18.16
N TYR A 40 -4.21 -3.54 -18.34
CA TYR A 40 -5.38 -4.33 -18.67
C TYR A 40 -5.25 -4.90 -20.10
N HIS A 41 -5.76 -6.09 -20.31
CA HIS A 41 -5.77 -6.84 -21.59
C HIS A 41 -4.41 -7.38 -22.07
N THR A 42 -3.30 -6.77 -21.71
CA THR A 42 -1.94 -7.19 -22.15
C THR A 42 -1.04 -7.65 -21.01
N GLY A 43 -1.37 -7.28 -19.78
CA GLY A 43 -0.75 -7.75 -18.54
C GLY A 43 -1.72 -8.54 -17.67
N ILE A 44 -1.51 -8.52 -16.36
CA ILE A 44 -2.40 -9.16 -15.38
C ILE A 44 -3.63 -8.27 -15.13
N GLY A 45 -3.45 -6.95 -15.22
CA GLY A 45 -4.47 -5.94 -14.94
C GLY A 45 -4.63 -5.70 -13.44
N SER A 46 -4.35 -4.48 -12.97
CA SER A 46 -4.47 -4.08 -11.57
C SER A 46 -4.24 -2.57 -11.41
N ASP A 47 -4.50 -2.05 -10.20
CA ASP A 47 -4.14 -0.68 -9.83
C ASP A 47 -2.63 -0.51 -9.59
N GLY A 48 -1.88 -1.61 -9.47
CA GLY A 48 -0.43 -1.58 -9.30
C GLY A 48 0.18 -2.86 -8.74
N LEU A 49 1.43 -2.72 -8.28
CA LEU A 49 2.28 -3.79 -7.75
C LEU A 49 2.66 -3.49 -6.30
N VAL A 50 2.51 -4.49 -5.44
CA VAL A 50 2.93 -4.46 -4.03
C VAL A 50 4.04 -5.48 -3.82
N LEU A 51 5.16 -5.03 -3.29
CA LEU A 51 6.29 -5.86 -2.90
C LEU A 51 6.29 -6.03 -1.39
N ILE A 52 6.26 -7.27 -0.93
CA ILE A 52 6.35 -7.64 0.49
C ILE A 52 7.76 -8.14 0.75
N GLY A 53 8.46 -7.56 1.69
CA GLY A 53 9.86 -7.89 1.94
C GLY A 53 10.25 -7.89 3.41
N LYS A 54 11.57 -8.04 3.63
CA LYS A 54 12.17 -7.85 4.95
C LYS A 54 12.25 -6.37 5.27
N PRO A 55 12.02 -5.96 6.52
CA PRO A 55 12.23 -4.58 6.95
C PRO A 55 13.73 -4.25 7.00
N HIS A 56 14.08 -2.96 6.95
CA HIS A 56 15.45 -2.50 7.13
C HIS A 56 15.97 -2.79 8.55
N ASP A 57 15.11 -2.62 9.56
CA ASP A 57 15.41 -2.95 10.96
C ASP A 57 14.33 -3.88 11.53
N GLY A 58 14.67 -5.15 11.65
CA GLY A 58 13.77 -6.19 12.20
C GLY A 58 13.39 -5.98 13.68
N ARG A 59 14.08 -5.08 14.41
CA ARG A 59 13.68 -4.70 15.78
C ARG A 59 12.49 -3.75 15.75
N ARG A 60 12.32 -2.96 14.70
CA ARG A 60 11.26 -1.95 14.54
C ARG A 60 10.04 -2.45 13.78
N ALA A 61 10.25 -3.34 12.81
CA ALA A 61 9.17 -3.88 11.97
C ALA A 61 9.37 -5.38 11.74
N ASP A 62 8.29 -6.06 11.37
CA ASP A 62 8.28 -7.49 11.08
C ASP A 62 8.42 -7.74 9.57
N TYR A 63 7.80 -6.88 8.76
CA TYR A 63 7.82 -6.92 7.29
C TYR A 63 7.92 -5.51 6.73
N SER A 64 8.23 -5.40 5.45
CA SER A 64 8.21 -4.15 4.71
C SER A 64 7.24 -4.22 3.53
N MET A 65 6.74 -3.06 3.13
CA MET A 65 5.93 -2.85 1.94
C MET A 65 6.56 -1.77 1.06
N ARG A 66 6.69 -2.07 -0.24
CA ARG A 66 6.82 -1.07 -1.29
C ARG A 66 5.62 -1.21 -2.21
N ILE A 67 5.10 -0.09 -2.71
CA ILE A 67 3.92 -0.07 -3.55
C ILE A 67 4.14 0.84 -4.76
N PHE A 68 3.83 0.32 -5.92
CA PHE A 68 3.97 1.01 -7.21
C PHE A 68 2.61 1.05 -7.89
N ASN A 69 2.18 2.24 -8.28
CA ASN A 69 0.96 2.43 -9.06
C ASN A 69 1.09 1.85 -10.47
N ALA A 70 -0.01 1.73 -11.19
CA ALA A 70 -0.02 1.23 -12.57
C ALA A 70 0.80 2.09 -13.56
N ASP A 71 1.08 3.35 -13.21
CA ASP A 71 1.96 4.25 -13.97
C ASP A 71 3.45 4.12 -13.61
N GLY A 72 3.78 3.24 -12.66
CA GLY A 72 5.14 3.00 -12.17
C GLY A 72 5.57 3.92 -11.02
N SER A 73 4.79 4.92 -10.65
CA SER A 73 5.12 5.80 -9.52
C SER A 73 5.07 5.04 -8.19
N GLU A 74 6.06 5.26 -7.32
CA GLU A 74 6.07 4.65 -5.98
C GLU A 74 5.26 5.51 -5.01
N ALA A 75 4.28 4.91 -4.35
CA ALA A 75 3.48 5.56 -3.32
C ALA A 75 4.05 5.31 -1.92
N MET A 76 3.88 6.28 -1.02
CA MET A 76 4.43 6.21 0.33
C MET A 76 3.80 5.10 1.19
N MET A 77 2.52 4.85 1.01
CA MET A 77 1.76 3.76 1.65
C MET A 77 0.36 3.65 1.04
N CYS A 78 -0.31 2.53 1.33
CA CYS A 78 -1.72 2.31 1.00
C CYS A 78 -2.39 1.48 2.10
N GLY A 79 -3.41 2.04 2.74
CA GLY A 79 -4.15 1.35 3.80
C GLY A 79 -4.88 0.10 3.30
N ASN A 80 -5.42 0.12 2.07
CA ASN A 80 -6.05 -1.03 1.45
C ASN A 80 -5.04 -2.17 1.23
N ALA A 81 -3.89 -1.86 0.65
CA ALA A 81 -2.82 -2.83 0.45
C ALA A 81 -2.27 -3.38 1.77
N SER A 82 -2.14 -2.55 2.81
CA SER A 82 -1.70 -2.99 4.14
C SER A 82 -2.63 -4.04 4.75
N ARG A 83 -3.96 -3.90 4.58
CA ARG A 83 -4.92 -4.92 5.04
C ARG A 83 -4.74 -6.24 4.29
N CYS A 84 -4.57 -6.18 2.97
CA CYS A 84 -4.29 -7.37 2.17
C CYS A 84 -2.98 -8.05 2.59
N ILE A 85 -1.92 -7.28 2.89
CA ILE A 85 -0.65 -7.83 3.39
C ILE A 85 -0.85 -8.57 4.70
N GLY A 86 -1.59 -8.00 5.65
CA GLY A 86 -1.89 -8.66 6.92
C GLY A 86 -2.55 -10.03 6.72
N LYS A 87 -3.60 -10.09 5.90
CA LYS A 87 -4.27 -11.34 5.51
C LYS A 87 -3.32 -12.30 4.80
N TYR A 88 -2.58 -11.83 3.82
CA TYR A 88 -1.61 -12.62 3.05
C TYR A 88 -0.58 -13.31 3.96
N LEU A 89 0.06 -12.54 4.84
CA LEU A 89 1.13 -13.05 5.70
C LEU A 89 0.64 -14.13 6.65
N TYR A 90 -0.55 -13.97 7.22
CA TYR A 90 -1.13 -14.93 8.14
C TYR A 90 -1.59 -16.21 7.42
N GLU A 91 -2.39 -16.07 6.37
CA GLU A 91 -2.98 -17.22 5.67
C GLU A 91 -1.99 -18.01 4.84
N LYS A 92 -0.86 -17.41 4.46
CA LYS A 92 0.28 -18.14 3.86
C LYS A 92 1.20 -18.79 4.88
N GLY A 93 0.91 -18.64 6.19
CA GLY A 93 1.73 -19.20 7.26
C GLY A 93 3.09 -18.54 7.43
N LEU A 94 3.27 -17.32 6.89
CA LEU A 94 4.50 -16.56 7.03
C LEU A 94 4.63 -15.92 8.42
N THR A 95 3.51 -15.76 9.11
CA THR A 95 3.45 -15.32 10.51
C THR A 95 2.31 -15.99 11.24
N HIS A 96 2.43 -16.11 12.56
CA HIS A 96 1.35 -16.53 13.48
C HIS A 96 0.94 -15.38 14.43
N LYS A 97 1.46 -14.18 14.21
CA LYS A 97 1.12 -13.00 15.02
C LYS A 97 -0.23 -12.45 14.58
N ASP A 98 -1.03 -12.02 15.55
CA ASP A 98 -2.25 -11.24 15.33
C ASP A 98 -1.98 -9.74 15.15
N THR A 99 -0.77 -9.31 15.50
CA THR A 99 -0.33 -7.93 15.38
C THR A 99 1.01 -7.88 14.63
N ILE A 100 1.03 -7.17 13.51
CA ILE A 100 2.17 -7.07 12.59
C ILE A 100 2.62 -5.62 12.51
N ARG A 101 3.92 -5.38 12.61
CA ARG A 101 4.54 -4.09 12.35
C ARG A 101 5.02 -4.08 10.90
N LEU A 102 4.39 -3.24 10.09
CA LEU A 102 4.68 -3.11 8.66
C LEU A 102 5.45 -1.81 8.39
N GLU A 103 6.70 -1.94 7.92
CA GLU A 103 7.50 -0.81 7.47
C GLU A 103 6.99 -0.32 6.11
N THR A 104 6.77 0.99 5.99
CA THR A 104 6.37 1.67 4.75
C THR A 104 7.23 2.92 4.58
N LEU A 105 7.20 3.58 3.41
CA LEU A 105 7.88 4.86 3.22
C LEU A 105 7.32 5.98 4.11
N SER A 106 6.07 5.84 4.60
CA SER A 106 5.46 6.77 5.56
C SER A 106 5.60 6.31 7.03
N GLY A 107 6.60 5.47 7.33
CA GLY A 107 6.88 4.93 8.65
C GLY A 107 6.22 3.58 8.94
N VAL A 108 6.41 3.09 10.15
CA VAL A 108 5.88 1.79 10.58
C VAL A 108 4.40 1.90 10.90
N LYS A 109 3.59 1.02 10.31
CA LYS A 109 2.15 0.89 10.57
C LYS A 109 1.90 -0.38 11.38
N ILE A 110 0.93 -0.31 12.28
CA ILE A 110 0.51 -1.47 13.07
C ILE A 110 -0.73 -2.06 12.43
N LEU A 111 -0.65 -3.34 12.07
CA LEU A 111 -1.74 -4.12 11.53
C LEU A 111 -2.26 -5.04 12.64
N LYS A 112 -3.52 -4.91 13.04
CA LYS A 112 -4.18 -5.84 13.95
C LYS A 112 -5.10 -6.75 13.15
N LEU A 113 -4.82 -8.04 13.16
CA LEU A 113 -5.59 -9.06 12.44
C LEU A 113 -6.75 -9.53 13.31
N HIS A 114 -7.95 -9.58 12.76
CA HIS A 114 -9.12 -10.20 13.35
C HIS A 114 -9.26 -11.59 12.74
N ILE A 115 -8.91 -12.60 13.55
CA ILE A 115 -8.77 -13.99 13.08
C ILE A 115 -9.99 -14.77 13.54
N GLN A 116 -10.65 -15.44 12.61
CA GLN A 116 -11.75 -16.35 12.86
C GLN A 116 -11.23 -17.79 12.95
N ASP A 117 -11.61 -18.51 14.00
CA ASP A 117 -11.29 -19.94 14.24
C ASP A 117 -9.79 -20.28 14.11
N GLY A 118 -8.91 -19.29 14.32
CA GLY A 118 -7.45 -19.45 14.27
C GLY A 118 -6.89 -19.76 12.88
N LYS A 119 -7.67 -19.59 11.81
CA LYS A 119 -7.28 -19.98 10.44
C LYS A 119 -7.43 -18.86 9.42
N GLU A 120 -8.52 -18.14 9.46
CA GLU A 120 -8.87 -17.15 8.45
C GLU A 120 -8.84 -15.73 9.05
N VAL A 121 -8.29 -14.78 8.31
CA VAL A 121 -8.33 -13.36 8.67
C VAL A 121 -9.60 -12.75 8.09
N GLU A 122 -10.57 -12.48 8.95
CA GLU A 122 -11.85 -11.86 8.58
C GLU A 122 -11.64 -10.39 8.17
N SER A 123 -10.90 -9.66 8.99
CA SER A 123 -10.60 -8.25 8.74
C SER A 123 -9.26 -7.83 9.34
N VAL A 124 -8.77 -6.66 8.93
CA VAL A 124 -7.51 -6.09 9.44
C VAL A 124 -7.73 -4.62 9.78
N THR A 125 -7.43 -4.25 11.02
CA THR A 125 -7.35 -2.85 11.44
C THR A 125 -5.93 -2.34 11.18
N VAL A 126 -5.81 -1.20 10.51
CA VAL A 126 -4.54 -0.51 10.26
C VAL A 126 -4.51 0.77 11.09
N ASP A 127 -3.50 0.91 11.96
CA ASP A 127 -3.26 2.19 12.62
C ASP A 127 -2.58 3.15 11.64
N MET A 128 -3.35 4.09 11.12
CA MET A 128 -2.92 5.11 10.17
C MET A 128 -2.21 6.29 10.84
N LEU A 129 -2.12 6.27 12.18
CA LEU A 129 -1.64 7.37 13.02
C LEU A 129 -2.57 8.61 12.95
N LYS A 130 -2.13 9.71 13.54
CA LYS A 130 -2.90 10.97 13.49
C LYS A 130 -2.75 11.65 12.13
N PRO A 131 -3.83 12.22 11.58
CA PRO A 131 -3.74 13.04 10.38
C PRO A 131 -2.87 14.27 10.64
N LEU A 132 -2.06 14.64 9.65
CA LEU A 132 -1.31 15.89 9.64
C LEU A 132 -2.08 16.90 8.79
N LEU A 133 -2.43 18.02 9.39
CA LEU A 133 -3.19 19.09 8.70
C LEU A 133 -2.28 20.17 8.11
N GLN A 134 -0.97 20.08 8.37
CA GLN A 134 0.04 21.00 7.84
C GLN A 134 1.32 20.22 7.55
N ASN A 135 1.85 20.39 6.36
CA ASN A 135 3.17 19.87 5.99
C ASN A 135 3.74 20.75 4.88
N GLN A 136 4.68 21.62 5.25
CA GLN A 136 5.30 22.59 4.32
C GLN A 136 6.13 21.91 3.22
N GLU A 137 6.63 20.70 3.46
CA GLU A 137 7.42 19.96 2.45
C GLU A 137 6.53 19.28 1.39
N GLN A 138 5.31 18.90 1.76
CA GLN A 138 4.39 18.17 0.88
C GLN A 138 3.27 19.06 0.31
N PHE A 139 2.98 20.19 0.94
CA PHE A 139 1.92 21.09 0.52
C PHE A 139 2.32 22.55 0.71
N VAL A 140 2.57 23.21 -0.38
CA VAL A 140 2.90 24.66 -0.47
C VAL A 140 1.80 25.42 -1.22
N GLY A 141 0.64 24.82 -1.38
CA GLY A 141 -0.47 25.36 -2.16
C GLY A 141 -1.46 26.18 -1.35
N PRO A 142 -2.30 26.97 -2.01
CA PRO A 142 -3.41 27.67 -1.39
C PRO A 142 -4.48 26.69 -0.91
N SER A 143 -5.26 27.06 0.10
CA SER A 143 -6.45 26.31 0.53
C SER A 143 -7.62 26.39 -0.48
N VAL A 144 -7.34 26.91 -1.66
CA VAL A 144 -8.30 27.11 -2.74
C VAL A 144 -7.75 26.50 -4.02
N LEU A 145 -8.54 25.64 -4.65
CA LEU A 145 -8.23 24.99 -5.92
C LEU A 145 -9.22 25.45 -6.98
N ALA A 146 -8.73 25.98 -8.09
CA ALA A 146 -9.54 26.27 -9.27
C ALA A 146 -9.50 25.08 -10.23
N VAL A 147 -10.68 24.54 -10.56
CA VAL A 147 -10.85 23.48 -11.56
C VAL A 147 -11.89 23.95 -12.55
N ASP A 148 -11.51 24.12 -13.81
CA ASP A 148 -12.30 24.77 -14.83
C ASP A 148 -12.76 26.17 -14.38
N GLU A 149 -14.07 26.43 -14.37
CA GLU A 149 -14.66 27.72 -13.94
C GLU A 149 -15.09 27.68 -12.46
N ARG A 150 -14.80 26.62 -11.70
CA ARG A 150 -15.24 26.46 -10.31
C ARG A 150 -14.07 26.61 -9.35
N ILE A 151 -14.36 27.23 -8.23
CA ILE A 151 -13.42 27.39 -7.11
C ILE A 151 -13.87 26.49 -5.98
N PHE A 152 -12.94 25.67 -5.48
CA PHE A 152 -13.15 24.77 -4.36
C PHE A 152 -12.25 25.19 -3.20
N GLU A 153 -12.86 25.44 -2.05
CA GLU A 153 -12.12 25.57 -0.79
C GLU A 153 -11.89 24.18 -0.22
N GLY A 154 -10.72 23.93 0.31
CA GLY A 154 -10.37 22.64 0.86
C GLY A 154 -9.29 22.70 1.94
N THR A 155 -9.03 21.55 2.53
CA THR A 155 -8.04 21.39 3.59
C THR A 155 -7.03 20.35 3.18
N TYR A 156 -5.74 20.65 3.39
CA TYR A 156 -4.69 19.64 3.30
C TYR A 156 -4.82 18.65 4.44
N VAL A 157 -4.81 17.36 4.11
CA VAL A 157 -4.80 16.26 5.09
C VAL A 157 -3.79 15.21 4.62
N CYS A 158 -2.82 14.88 5.44
CA CYS A 158 -1.88 13.79 5.18
C CYS A 158 -2.14 12.62 6.13
N MET A 159 -2.42 11.46 5.55
CA MET A 159 -2.56 10.16 6.26
C MET A 159 -1.42 9.20 5.91
N GLY A 160 -0.23 9.75 5.62
CA GLY A 160 0.91 9.06 5.01
C GLY A 160 1.04 9.37 3.52
N ASN A 161 -0.08 9.66 2.84
CA ASN A 161 -0.15 10.29 1.53
C ASN A 161 -0.83 11.66 1.65
N PRO A 162 -0.44 12.66 0.85
CA PRO A 162 -1.09 13.97 0.86
C PRO A 162 -2.45 13.93 0.14
N HIS A 163 -3.42 14.64 0.70
CA HIS A 163 -4.76 14.79 0.16
C HIS A 163 -5.20 16.25 0.24
N PHE A 164 -5.95 16.71 -0.77
CA PHE A 164 -6.73 17.93 -0.70
C PHE A 164 -8.20 17.53 -0.54
N VAL A 165 -8.80 17.88 0.59
CA VAL A 165 -10.17 17.48 0.95
C VAL A 165 -11.09 18.67 0.81
N THR A 166 -12.11 18.54 0.00
CA THR A 166 -13.19 19.54 -0.18
C THR A 166 -14.55 18.87 -0.08
N PHE A 167 -15.55 19.62 0.37
CA PHE A 167 -16.95 19.20 0.39
C PHE A 167 -17.69 19.89 -0.75
N VAL A 168 -18.44 19.13 -1.53
CA VAL A 168 -19.21 19.59 -2.69
C VAL A 168 -20.68 19.29 -2.52
#